data_2ac9e02c0f0cdf9680e0cb7d33ea42aa
#
_entry.id   2ac9e02c0f0cdf9680e0cb7d33ea42aa
#
_cell.length_a   1.000
_cell.length_b   1.000
_cell.length_c   1.000
_cell.angle_alpha   90.00
_cell.angle_beta   90.00
_cell.angle_gamma   90.00
#
_symmetry.space_group_name_H-M   'P 1'
#
loop_
_entity.id
_entity.type
_entity.pdbx_description
1 polymer ?
#
loop_
_entity_poly.entity_id
_entity_poly.type
_entity_poly.pdbx_seq_one_letter_code
_entity_poly.pdbx_strand_id
1 'polypeptide(L)'
;VSEIAPPVAKPIQLIVAGALIDVDGRVLIGQRPEGKMFAGLWEFPGGKVEPGETPEQCLIRELEEELGVVAKADCLAPFVFASQPYDTFHLLMPLYLLRRWEG
;
A
#
# COMPACT_ATOMS: atom_id res chain seq x y z
N VAL A 1 -28.69 27.15 14.03
CA VAL A 1 -27.82 26.41 13.15
C VAL A 1 -28.61 25.29 12.50
N SER A 2 -28.71 25.33 11.21
CA SER A 2 -29.28 24.20 10.52
C SER A 2 -28.30 23.04 10.57
N GLU A 3 -28.79 21.91 10.97
CA GLU A 3 -27.96 20.71 10.90
C GLU A 3 -27.87 20.24 9.48
N ILE A 4 -26.65 20.01 9.06
CA ILE A 4 -26.39 19.33 7.81
C ILE A 4 -26.32 17.86 8.16
N ALA A 5 -27.20 17.08 7.57
CA ALA A 5 -27.12 15.63 7.74
C ALA A 5 -25.72 15.18 7.32
N PRO A 6 -25.03 14.41 8.15
CA PRO A 6 -23.71 13.93 7.78
C PRO A 6 -23.82 13.11 6.50
N PRO A 7 -22.87 13.26 5.57
CA PRO A 7 -22.87 12.42 4.40
C PRO A 7 -22.73 10.97 4.84
N VAL A 8 -23.25 10.07 4.03
CA VAL A 8 -23.02 8.64 4.27
C VAL A 8 -21.51 8.43 4.19
N ALA A 9 -20.93 8.09 5.32
CA ALA A 9 -19.49 7.92 5.42
C ALA A 9 -19.07 6.69 4.62
N LYS A 10 -18.20 6.90 3.64
CA LYS A 10 -17.56 5.78 2.96
C LYS A 10 -16.47 5.22 3.85
N PRO A 11 -16.34 3.90 3.95
CA PRO A 11 -15.24 3.32 4.71
C PRO A 11 -13.90 3.68 4.04
N ILE A 12 -12.91 3.90 4.87
CA ILE A 12 -11.54 4.11 4.42
C ILE A 12 -10.88 2.76 4.28
N GLN A 13 -10.37 2.48 3.08
CA GLN A 13 -9.55 1.30 2.83
C GLN A 13 -8.09 1.71 2.94
N LEU A 14 -7.40 1.14 3.93
CA LEU A 14 -5.99 1.40 4.13
C LEU A 14 -5.19 0.32 3.40
N ILE A 15 -4.52 0.71 2.33
CA ILE A 15 -3.67 -0.18 1.54
C ILE A 15 -2.27 0.40 1.56
N VAL A 16 -1.31 -0.36 2.03
CA VAL A 16 0.08 0.08 2.12
C VAL A 16 0.84 -0.36 0.87
N ALA A 17 1.79 0.44 0.45
CA ALA A 17 2.65 0.12 -0.69
C ALA A 17 4.11 0.44 -0.39
N GLY A 18 5.02 -0.29 -1.02
CA GLY A 18 6.45 -0.09 -0.88
C GLY A 18 7.14 0.11 -2.21
N ALA A 19 7.96 1.14 -2.28
CA ALA A 19 8.85 1.35 -3.41
C ALA A 19 10.23 0.81 -3.05
N LEU A 20 10.56 -0.37 -3.58
CA LEU A 20 11.86 -0.99 -3.39
C LEU A 20 12.80 -0.42 -4.45
N ILE A 21 13.82 0.29 -4.00
CA ILE A 21 14.75 1.01 -4.87
C ILE A 21 16.12 0.37 -4.77
N ASP A 22 16.65 -0.13 -5.89
CA ASP A 22 17.96 -0.76 -5.90
C ASP A 22 19.10 0.28 -6.00
N VAL A 23 20.32 -0.20 -6.01
CA VAL A 23 21.51 0.68 -6.05
C VAL A 23 21.61 1.49 -7.33
N ASP A 24 20.94 1.06 -8.39
CA ASP A 24 20.92 1.78 -9.66
C ASP A 24 19.73 2.72 -9.80
N GLY A 25 18.93 2.85 -8.75
CA GLY A 25 17.76 3.71 -8.74
C GLY A 25 16.53 3.10 -9.41
N ARG A 26 16.57 1.81 -9.73
CA ARG A 26 15.39 1.14 -10.31
C ARG A 26 14.40 0.82 -9.22
N VAL A 27 13.13 0.93 -9.56
CA VAL A 27 12.02 0.69 -8.64
C VAL A 27 11.26 -0.55 -9.07
N LEU A 28 11.01 -1.46 -8.11
CA LEU A 28 10.25 -2.66 -8.38
C LEU A 28 8.76 -2.34 -8.47
N ILE A 29 8.15 -2.73 -9.56
CA ILE A 29 6.70 -2.66 -9.76
C ILE A 29 6.20 -4.02 -10.24
N GLY A 30 4.93 -4.30 -9.93
CA GLY A 30 4.27 -5.53 -10.37
C GLY A 30 3.00 -5.21 -11.14
N GLN A 31 2.59 -6.14 -11.97
CA GLN A 31 1.35 -6.01 -12.73
C GLN A 31 0.23 -6.71 -11.99
N ARG A 32 -0.92 -6.04 -11.88
CA ARG A 32 -2.11 -6.65 -11.26
C ARG A 32 -2.55 -7.86 -12.07
N PRO A 33 -2.79 -9.01 -11.41
CA PRO A 33 -3.21 -10.22 -12.12
C PRO A 33 -4.60 -10.10 -12.70
N GLU A 34 -4.90 -10.93 -13.70
CA GLU A 34 -6.24 -11.05 -14.24
C GLU A 34 -7.22 -11.49 -13.15
N GLY A 35 -8.46 -11.06 -13.28
CA GLY A 35 -9.52 -11.35 -12.32
C GLY A 35 -9.55 -10.42 -11.11
N LYS A 36 -8.57 -9.56 -10.97
CA LYS A 36 -8.53 -8.53 -9.93
C LYS A 36 -9.00 -7.19 -10.48
N MET A 37 -9.49 -6.32 -9.59
CA MET A 37 -9.79 -4.93 -9.95
C MET A 37 -8.53 -4.28 -10.53
N PHE A 38 -8.68 -3.52 -11.61
CA PHE A 38 -7.57 -2.88 -12.30
C PHE A 38 -6.53 -3.85 -12.88
N ALA A 39 -6.98 -5.03 -13.30
CA ALA A 39 -6.09 -6.02 -13.91
C ALA A 39 -5.29 -5.42 -15.06
N GLY A 40 -4.03 -5.79 -15.16
CA GLY A 40 -3.12 -5.32 -16.19
C GLY A 40 -2.40 -4.01 -15.85
N LEU A 41 -2.85 -3.25 -14.86
CA LEU A 41 -2.16 -2.04 -14.43
C LEU A 41 -0.94 -2.39 -13.57
N TRP A 42 0.08 -1.56 -13.67
CA TRP A 42 1.30 -1.71 -12.88
C TRP A 42 1.16 -1.00 -11.55
N GLU A 43 1.70 -1.59 -10.50
CA GLU A 43 1.60 -1.04 -9.16
C GLU A 43 2.83 -1.38 -8.32
N PHE A 44 3.01 -0.64 -7.23
CA PHE A 44 3.97 -1.01 -6.20
C PHE A 44 3.48 -2.22 -5.43
N PRO A 45 4.39 -3.11 -4.96
CA PRO A 45 3.99 -4.20 -4.08
C PRO A 45 3.42 -3.68 -2.76
N GLY A 46 2.50 -4.42 -2.20
CA GLY A 46 1.86 -4.09 -0.96
C GLY A 46 0.52 -4.78 -0.83
N GLY A 47 -0.33 -4.28 0.05
CA GLY A 47 -1.62 -4.88 0.27
C GLY A 47 -2.45 -4.19 1.32
N LYS A 48 -3.62 -4.77 1.55
CA LYS A 48 -4.60 -4.24 2.49
C LYS A 48 -4.15 -4.49 3.92
N VAL A 49 -4.18 -3.44 4.74
CA VAL A 49 -3.86 -3.55 6.16
C VAL A 49 -4.98 -4.30 6.87
N GLU A 50 -4.63 -5.36 7.58
CA GLU A 50 -5.58 -6.19 8.30
C GLU A 50 -5.80 -5.67 9.73
N PRO A 51 -6.93 -6.02 10.36
CA PRO A 51 -7.17 -5.62 11.74
C PRO A 51 -6.03 -6.08 12.66
N GLY A 52 -5.60 -5.18 13.51
CA GLY A 52 -4.56 -5.46 14.49
C GLY A 52 -3.13 -5.31 14.00
N GLU A 53 -2.91 -5.08 12.71
CA GLU A 53 -1.56 -4.81 12.23
C GLU A 53 -1.36 -3.33 11.90
N THR A 54 -0.14 -2.86 12.06
CA THR A 54 0.23 -1.51 11.61
C THR A 54 0.49 -1.54 10.11
N PRO A 55 0.48 -0.38 9.43
CA PRO A 55 0.86 -0.32 8.02
C PRO A 55 2.23 -0.92 7.75
N GLU A 56 3.20 -0.69 8.63
CA GLU A 56 4.54 -1.24 8.50
C GLU A 56 4.56 -2.76 8.61
N GLN A 57 3.83 -3.30 9.57
CA GLN A 57 3.70 -4.75 9.72
C GLN A 57 3.05 -5.39 8.50
N CYS A 58 2.01 -4.72 7.97
CA CYS A 58 1.34 -5.16 6.75
C CYS A 58 2.31 -5.20 5.58
N LEU A 59 3.07 -4.14 5.37
CA LEU A 59 4.00 -4.07 4.25
C LEU A 59 5.07 -5.16 4.35
N ILE A 60 5.63 -5.35 5.54
CA ILE A 60 6.63 -6.42 5.77
C ILE A 60 6.04 -7.79 5.43
N ARG A 61 4.83 -8.06 5.88
CA ARG A 61 4.14 -9.33 5.60
C ARG A 61 3.88 -9.50 4.12
N GLU A 62 3.35 -8.48 3.46
CA GLU A 62 3.01 -8.55 2.03
C GLU A 62 4.25 -8.73 1.15
N LEU A 63 5.36 -8.07 1.49
CA LEU A 63 6.61 -8.21 0.74
C LEU A 63 7.16 -9.64 0.85
N GLU A 64 7.04 -10.24 2.01
CA GLU A 64 7.47 -11.63 2.20
C GLU A 64 6.57 -12.59 1.43
N GLU A 65 5.25 -12.42 1.52
CA GLU A 65 4.29 -13.27 0.81
C GLU A 65 4.38 -13.15 -0.70
N GLU A 66 4.48 -11.94 -1.22
CA GLU A 66 4.46 -11.71 -2.66
C GLU A 66 5.82 -11.93 -3.33
N LEU A 67 6.90 -11.56 -2.68
CA LEU A 67 8.23 -11.48 -3.30
C LEU A 67 9.29 -12.33 -2.60
N GLY A 68 8.99 -12.91 -1.45
CA GLY A 68 10.01 -13.58 -0.65
C GLY A 68 11.06 -12.63 -0.09
N VAL A 69 10.73 -11.35 0.00
CA VAL A 69 11.62 -10.31 0.49
C VAL A 69 11.42 -10.12 1.98
N VAL A 70 12.52 -10.13 2.74
CA VAL A 70 12.50 -9.86 4.18
C VAL A 70 12.94 -8.42 4.42
N ALA A 71 12.00 -7.61 4.90
CA ALA A 71 12.24 -6.21 5.21
C ALA A 71 12.11 -5.98 6.71
N LYS A 72 12.84 -4.99 7.22
CA LYS A 72 12.77 -4.60 8.63
C LYS A 72 12.10 -3.24 8.75
N ALA A 73 11.40 -3.04 9.87
CA ALA A 73 10.61 -1.83 10.09
C ALA A 73 11.46 -0.55 10.01
N ASP A 74 12.67 -0.57 10.54
CA ASP A 74 13.55 0.60 10.51
C ASP A 74 14.16 0.88 9.13
N CYS A 75 13.94 -0.01 8.16
CA CYS A 75 14.31 0.25 6.76
C CYS A 75 13.16 0.85 5.94
N LEU A 76 11.99 1.00 6.52
CA LEU A 76 10.81 1.58 5.88
C LEU A 76 10.78 3.08 6.14
N ALA A 77 10.97 3.88 5.10
CA ALA A 77 10.92 5.33 5.23
C ALA A 77 9.58 5.84 4.68
N PRO A 78 8.72 6.42 5.53
CA PRO A 78 7.49 7.03 5.02
C PRO A 78 7.82 8.10 4.00
N PHE A 79 7.08 8.12 2.89
CA PHE A 79 7.39 9.05 1.81
C PHE A 79 6.19 9.93 1.47
N VAL A 80 5.16 9.35 0.86
CA VAL A 80 3.94 10.06 0.48
C VAL A 80 2.76 9.15 0.70
N PHE A 81 1.57 9.68 0.55
CA PHE A 81 0.37 8.85 0.49
C PHE A 81 -0.51 9.30 -0.65
N ALA A 82 -1.31 8.37 -1.17
CA ALA A 82 -2.35 8.65 -2.14
C ALA A 82 -3.70 8.61 -1.45
N SER A 83 -4.61 9.47 -1.88
CA SER A 83 -5.97 9.53 -1.37
C SER A 83 -6.90 9.59 -2.57
N GLN A 84 -7.76 8.59 -2.71
CA GLN A 84 -8.59 8.45 -3.91
C GLN A 84 -9.99 7.97 -3.55
N PRO A 85 -11.04 8.73 -3.89
CA PRO A 85 -12.41 8.28 -3.70
C PRO A 85 -12.83 7.29 -4.79
N TYR A 86 -13.55 6.26 -4.36
CA TYR A 86 -14.27 5.33 -5.22
C TYR A 86 -15.75 5.31 -4.80
N ASP A 87 -16.59 4.62 -5.55
CA ASP A 87 -18.03 4.64 -5.28
C ASP A 87 -18.39 4.12 -3.89
N THR A 88 -17.73 3.05 -3.44
CA THR A 88 -18.09 2.37 -2.20
C THR A 88 -17.08 2.55 -1.08
N PHE A 89 -15.92 3.14 -1.36
CA PHE A 89 -14.89 3.34 -0.35
C PHE A 89 -13.97 4.48 -0.74
N HIS A 90 -13.17 4.92 0.23
CA HIS A 90 -12.09 5.89 0.01
C HIS A 90 -10.76 5.19 0.23
N LEU A 91 -9.92 5.17 -0.80
CA LEU A 91 -8.58 4.60 -0.71
C LEU A 91 -7.64 5.57 -0.03
N LEU A 92 -6.94 5.10 0.99
CA LEU A 92 -5.80 5.80 1.59
C LEU A 92 -4.61 4.87 1.51
N MET A 93 -3.59 5.26 0.76
CA MET A 93 -2.45 4.40 0.48
C MET A 93 -1.15 5.09 0.87
N PRO A 94 -0.60 4.80 2.05
CA PRO A 94 0.75 5.26 2.39
C PRO A 94 1.77 4.49 1.57
N LEU A 95 2.75 5.23 1.06
CA LEU A 95 3.87 4.68 0.29
C LEU A 95 5.15 4.85 1.08
N TYR A 96 5.85 3.74 1.28
CA TYR A 96 7.15 3.71 1.95
C TYR A 96 8.25 3.48 0.95
N LEU A 97 9.42 4.04 1.21
CA LEU A 97 10.63 3.75 0.44
C LEU A 97 11.46 2.70 1.17
N LEU A 98 11.99 1.75 0.43
CA LEU A 98 12.91 0.73 0.93
C LEU A 98 14.13 0.69 0.04
N ARG A 99 15.31 0.80 0.65
CA ARG A 99 16.59 0.67 -0.06
C ARG A 99 17.39 -0.53 0.42
N ARG A 100 16.93 -1.21 1.48
CA ARG A 100 17.58 -2.38 2.06
C ARG A 100 16.55 -3.45 2.36
N TRP A 101 16.86 -4.66 1.95
CA TRP A 101 16.06 -5.85 2.24
C TRP A 101 16.92 -7.08 1.99
N GLU A 102 16.44 -8.24 2.45
CA GLU A 102 17.05 -9.54 2.20
C GLU A 102 16.12 -10.36 1.29
N GLY A 103 16.71 -11.14 0.40
CA GLY A 103 15.92 -12.00 -0.49
C GLY A 103 15.83 -11.64 -1.93
#